data_946bed8c4bfdf06b0c3f9bcd138520d6
#
_entry.id   946bed8c4bfdf06b0c3f9bcd138520d6
#
_cell.length_a   1.000
_cell.length_b   1.000
_cell.length_c   1.000
_cell.angle_alpha   90.00
_cell.angle_beta   90.00
_cell.angle_gamma   90.00
#
_symmetry.space_group_name_H-M   'P 1'
#
loop_
_entity.id
_entity.type
_entity.pdbx_description
1 polymer ?
#
loop_
_entity_poly.entity_id
_entity_poly.type
_entity_poly.pdbx_seq_one_letter_code
_entity_poly.pdbx_strand_id
1 'polypeptide(L)'
;MSKSDSAMLGNEAMKTREPQYQECVDAVAVRGFERLGLRSSQSWHDDPKHLLFRLSRYKFVAKMLAGSEHVLEIGCGDAFGTRLVQQEVKALSATDFDDVFLEDVKARMVERWRFRVFAHDLLAAPIPGAYDGVFALDVLEHIKAEHEHTFLNNALAPLIATGTAIIGMPSLESQSHASPTSRAGHVNCKSMPELKKTMQRYFHNVFMFSMNDEIVHTGFHPMAHYLVALCAHRK
;
A
#
# COMPACT_ATOMS: atom_id res chain seq x y z
N MET A 1 15.51 -18.51 9.61
CA MET A 1 16.92 -18.03 9.53
C MET A 1 17.71 -19.08 8.77
N SER A 2 18.24 -18.73 7.58
CA SER A 2 19.13 -19.66 6.88
C SER A 2 20.48 -19.70 7.62
N LYS A 3 21.18 -20.84 7.54
CA LYS A 3 22.49 -21.00 8.15
C LYS A 3 23.56 -20.01 7.62
N SER A 4 23.27 -19.27 6.53
CA SER A 4 24.15 -18.25 5.96
C SER A 4 24.13 -16.91 6.69
N ASP A 5 23.02 -16.54 7.34
CA ASP A 5 22.93 -15.25 8.04
C ASP A 5 23.65 -15.26 9.39
N SER A 6 23.81 -16.45 10.00
CA SER A 6 24.53 -16.62 11.26
C SER A 6 26.05 -16.63 11.11
N ALA A 7 26.57 -16.85 9.90
CA ALA A 7 28.01 -16.99 9.67
C ALA A 7 28.76 -15.65 9.48
N MET A 8 28.07 -14.54 9.26
CA MET A 8 28.70 -13.22 9.12
C MET A 8 28.96 -12.50 10.43
N LEU A 9 28.41 -12.98 11.55
CA LEU A 9 28.64 -12.43 12.89
C LEU A 9 29.57 -13.35 13.68
N GLY A 10 30.78 -13.53 13.14
CA GLY A 10 31.86 -14.19 13.91
C GLY A 10 32.13 -13.44 15.21
N ASN A 11 32.56 -14.16 16.24
CA ASN A 11 32.66 -13.83 17.66
C ASN A 11 33.51 -12.60 18.06
N GLU A 12 33.94 -11.76 17.11
CA GLU A 12 34.50 -10.44 17.39
C GLU A 12 33.45 -9.38 17.07
N ALA A 13 33.07 -8.58 18.06
CA ALA A 13 32.12 -7.48 17.87
C ALA A 13 32.64 -6.56 16.75
N MET A 14 31.91 -6.51 15.60
CA MET A 14 32.27 -5.63 14.51
C MET A 14 32.31 -4.19 15.00
N LYS A 15 33.45 -3.50 14.77
CA LYS A 15 33.58 -2.07 15.09
C LYS A 15 33.63 -1.25 13.83
N THR A 16 32.86 -0.19 13.81
CA THR A 16 32.93 0.81 12.75
C THR A 16 34.17 1.70 12.94
N ARG A 17 34.69 2.26 11.85
CA ARG A 17 35.78 3.24 11.94
C ARG A 17 35.30 4.57 12.55
N GLU A 18 34.04 4.90 12.34
CA GLU A 18 33.42 6.13 12.83
C GLU A 18 32.41 5.77 13.94
N PRO A 19 32.65 6.22 15.19
CA PRO A 19 31.84 5.82 16.34
C PRO A 19 30.36 6.07 16.24
N GLN A 20 29.92 7.11 15.52
CA GLN A 20 28.50 7.45 15.32
C GLN A 20 27.71 6.38 14.58
N TYR A 21 28.36 5.47 13.85
CA TYR A 21 27.69 4.37 13.14
C TYR A 21 27.69 3.05 13.94
N GLN A 22 28.32 3.02 15.12
CA GLN A 22 28.33 1.80 15.95
C GLN A 22 26.92 1.37 16.35
N GLU A 23 26.01 2.32 16.60
CA GLU A 23 24.61 2.04 16.92
C GLU A 23 23.92 1.18 15.84
N CYS A 24 24.25 1.38 14.55
CA CYS A 24 23.69 0.58 13.47
C CYS A 24 24.10 -0.89 13.56
N VAL A 25 25.37 -1.14 13.88
CA VAL A 25 25.93 -2.50 14.03
C VAL A 25 25.32 -3.18 15.26
N ASP A 26 25.27 -2.48 16.38
CA ASP A 26 24.73 -3.00 17.63
C ASP A 26 23.24 -3.31 17.50
N ALA A 27 22.50 -2.46 16.80
CA ALA A 27 21.08 -2.67 16.52
C ALA A 27 20.83 -3.93 15.68
N VAL A 28 21.67 -4.17 14.65
CA VAL A 28 21.57 -5.38 13.81
C VAL A 28 21.99 -6.62 14.60
N ALA A 29 22.99 -6.53 15.48
CA ALA A 29 23.41 -7.64 16.33
C ALA A 29 22.27 -8.11 17.26
N VAL A 30 21.41 -7.17 17.73
CA VAL A 30 20.29 -7.47 18.63
C VAL A 30 19.05 -7.97 17.88
N ARG A 31 18.65 -7.30 16.79
CA ARG A 31 17.36 -7.54 16.12
C ARG A 31 17.45 -8.20 14.74
N GLY A 32 18.66 -8.36 14.18
CA GLY A 32 18.88 -8.79 12.80
C GLY A 32 18.62 -7.67 11.78
N PHE A 33 18.81 -7.99 10.51
CA PHE A 33 18.45 -7.11 9.39
C PHE A 33 16.95 -7.09 9.17
N GLU A 34 16.40 -5.93 8.77
CA GLU A 34 15.02 -5.83 8.31
C GLU A 34 14.85 -6.56 6.95
N ARG A 35 13.74 -7.27 6.80
CA ARG A 35 13.33 -7.94 5.56
C ARG A 35 12.23 -7.12 4.89
N LEU A 36 12.35 -6.91 3.58
CA LEU A 36 11.41 -6.04 2.85
C LEU A 36 10.04 -6.68 2.59
N GLY A 37 9.97 -7.99 2.50
CA GLY A 37 8.78 -8.72 2.08
C GLY A 37 8.89 -9.25 0.64
N LEU A 38 7.97 -10.12 0.24
CA LEU A 38 8.06 -10.85 -1.03
C LEU A 38 8.12 -9.91 -2.24
N ARG A 39 7.12 -9.05 -2.40
CA ARG A 39 7.03 -8.12 -3.55
C ARG A 39 8.07 -7.01 -3.46
N SER A 40 8.33 -6.50 -2.27
CA SER A 40 9.27 -5.40 -2.08
C SER A 40 10.72 -5.82 -2.26
N SER A 41 11.08 -7.04 -1.85
CA SER A 41 12.41 -7.62 -2.12
C SER A 41 12.63 -7.81 -3.63
N GLN A 42 11.63 -8.33 -4.35
CA GLN A 42 11.69 -8.44 -5.81
C GLN A 42 11.86 -7.06 -6.46
N SER A 43 11.03 -6.08 -6.07
CA SER A 43 11.12 -4.72 -6.62
C SER A 43 12.49 -4.08 -6.36
N TRP A 44 13.04 -4.28 -5.17
CA TRP A 44 14.38 -3.77 -4.85
C TRP A 44 15.48 -4.40 -5.70
N HIS A 45 15.35 -5.69 -5.97
CA HIS A 45 16.30 -6.42 -6.82
C HIS A 45 16.22 -6.00 -8.29
N ASP A 46 15.01 -5.89 -8.84
CA ASP A 46 14.79 -5.73 -10.27
C ASP A 46 14.75 -4.25 -10.72
N ASP A 47 14.06 -3.41 -9.96
CA ASP A 47 13.91 -1.96 -10.21
C ASP A 47 13.71 -1.18 -8.91
N PRO A 48 14.78 -0.76 -8.23
CA PRO A 48 14.70 0.00 -6.97
C PRO A 48 13.88 1.29 -7.06
N LYS A 49 13.85 1.95 -8.23
CA LYS A 49 13.04 3.17 -8.44
C LYS A 49 11.55 2.88 -8.26
N HIS A 50 11.10 1.72 -8.71
CA HIS A 50 9.70 1.32 -8.55
C HIS A 50 9.29 1.21 -7.08
N LEU A 51 10.20 0.75 -6.22
CA LEU A 51 9.95 0.74 -4.77
C LEU A 51 9.79 2.15 -4.22
N LEU A 52 10.60 3.11 -4.66
CA LEU A 52 10.46 4.53 -4.28
C LEU A 52 9.09 5.08 -4.69
N PHE A 53 8.65 4.82 -5.93
CA PHE A 53 7.34 5.29 -6.41
C PHE A 53 6.19 4.71 -5.57
N ARG A 54 6.25 3.42 -5.23
CA ARG A 54 5.27 2.78 -4.34
C ARG A 54 5.26 3.44 -2.95
N LEU A 55 6.41 3.63 -2.32
CA LEU A 55 6.50 4.28 -1.00
C LEU A 55 5.97 5.71 -1.03
N SER A 56 6.14 6.43 -2.14
CA SER A 56 5.59 7.79 -2.29
C SER A 56 4.06 7.82 -2.33
N ARG A 57 3.41 6.78 -2.87
CA ARG A 57 1.95 6.59 -2.78
C ARG A 57 1.51 6.42 -1.33
N TYR A 58 2.20 5.57 -0.57
CA TYR A 58 1.95 5.37 0.86
C TYR A 58 2.20 6.65 1.67
N LYS A 59 3.25 7.42 1.34
CA LYS A 59 3.51 8.73 1.96
C LYS A 59 2.33 9.69 1.74
N PHE A 60 1.76 9.72 0.53
CA PHE A 60 0.57 10.54 0.26
C PHE A 60 -0.60 10.10 1.14
N VAL A 61 -0.92 8.80 1.18
CA VAL A 61 -1.97 8.25 2.05
C VAL A 61 -1.73 8.62 3.52
N ALA A 62 -0.51 8.41 4.01
CA ALA A 62 -0.12 8.74 5.38
C ALA A 62 -0.42 10.21 5.73
N LYS A 63 -0.10 11.15 4.84
CA LYS A 63 -0.36 12.57 5.07
C LYS A 63 -1.84 12.94 4.97
N MET A 64 -2.58 12.31 4.07
CA MET A 64 -4.01 12.59 3.91
C MET A 64 -4.87 12.00 5.04
N LEU A 65 -4.44 10.89 5.65
CA LEU A 65 -5.13 10.22 6.75
C LEU A 65 -4.49 10.48 8.13
N ALA A 66 -3.55 11.42 8.22
CA ALA A 66 -2.88 11.74 9.47
C ALA A 66 -3.87 12.10 10.57
N GLY A 67 -3.69 11.50 11.76
CA GLY A 67 -4.55 11.71 12.93
C GLY A 67 -5.83 10.89 12.96
N SER A 68 -6.12 10.09 11.92
CA SER A 68 -7.28 9.18 11.90
C SER A 68 -7.23 8.18 13.06
N GLU A 69 -8.41 7.85 13.61
CA GLU A 69 -8.54 6.92 14.73
C GLU A 69 -8.28 5.47 14.29
N HIS A 70 -8.91 5.03 13.19
CA HIS A 70 -8.74 3.68 12.68
C HIS A 70 -8.80 3.64 11.15
N VAL A 71 -7.71 3.23 10.53
CA VAL A 71 -7.56 3.13 9.07
C VAL A 71 -7.55 1.68 8.62
N LEU A 72 -8.20 1.40 7.49
CA LEU A 72 -8.19 0.11 6.82
C LEU A 72 -7.41 0.19 5.50
N GLU A 73 -6.40 -0.66 5.36
CA GLU A 73 -5.72 -0.93 4.09
C GLU A 73 -6.32 -2.16 3.43
N ILE A 74 -6.70 -2.03 2.16
CA ILE A 74 -7.24 -3.11 1.33
C ILE A 74 -6.21 -3.48 0.26
N GLY A 75 -5.90 -4.77 0.17
CA GLY A 75 -4.90 -5.30 -0.77
C GLY A 75 -3.47 -4.93 -0.35
N CYS A 76 -3.12 -5.21 0.90
CA CYS A 76 -1.84 -4.78 1.47
C CYS A 76 -0.62 -5.50 0.86
N GLY A 77 -0.82 -6.64 0.18
CA GLY A 77 0.27 -7.49 -0.32
C GLY A 77 1.25 -7.83 0.81
N ASP A 78 2.52 -7.52 0.62
CA ASP A 78 3.56 -7.72 1.65
C ASP A 78 3.60 -6.64 2.75
N ALA A 79 2.65 -5.69 2.74
CA ALA A 79 2.50 -4.63 3.73
C ALA A 79 3.77 -3.82 4.04
N PHE A 80 4.71 -3.72 3.09
CA PHE A 80 5.97 -3.00 3.31
C PHE A 80 5.73 -1.50 3.47
N GLY A 81 4.86 -0.92 2.66
CA GLY A 81 4.49 0.51 2.72
C GLY A 81 3.57 0.86 3.88
N THR A 82 2.85 -0.11 4.43
CA THR A 82 1.86 0.05 5.51
C THR A 82 2.43 0.78 6.73
N ARG A 83 3.70 0.56 7.07
CA ARG A 83 4.38 1.23 8.19
C ARG A 83 4.42 2.76 8.05
N LEU A 84 4.42 3.30 6.82
CA LEU A 84 4.40 4.75 6.60
C LEU A 84 3.06 5.36 7.03
N VAL A 85 1.96 4.66 6.75
CA VAL A 85 0.63 5.08 7.19
C VAL A 85 0.47 4.87 8.69
N GLN A 86 0.94 3.75 9.22
CA GLN A 86 0.87 3.42 10.64
C GLN A 86 1.52 4.48 11.55
N GLN A 87 2.54 5.19 11.07
CA GLN A 87 3.19 6.26 11.84
C GLN A 87 2.32 7.49 12.04
N GLU A 88 1.32 7.70 11.19
CA GLU A 88 0.52 8.94 11.14
C GLU A 88 -0.91 8.71 11.68
N VAL A 89 -1.32 7.45 11.95
CA VAL A 89 -2.67 7.09 12.40
C VAL A 89 -2.64 6.40 13.75
N LYS A 90 -3.75 6.40 14.50
CA LYS A 90 -3.79 5.79 15.85
C LYS A 90 -3.90 4.27 15.80
N ALA A 91 -4.68 3.73 14.86
CA ALA A 91 -4.79 2.29 14.63
C ALA A 91 -4.88 2.00 13.14
N LEU A 92 -4.31 0.85 12.73
CA LEU A 92 -4.35 0.38 11.36
C LEU A 92 -4.72 -1.10 11.32
N SER A 93 -5.62 -1.44 10.40
CA SER A 93 -5.90 -2.81 9.97
C SER A 93 -5.54 -2.96 8.50
N ALA A 94 -4.99 -4.09 8.11
CA ALA A 94 -4.67 -4.39 6.72
C ALA A 94 -5.25 -5.76 6.32
N THR A 95 -5.68 -5.86 5.08
CA THR A 95 -6.22 -7.11 4.54
C THR A 95 -5.73 -7.39 3.14
N ASP A 96 -5.59 -8.67 2.85
CA ASP A 96 -5.39 -9.20 1.51
C ASP A 96 -6.23 -10.48 1.36
N PHE A 97 -6.45 -10.95 0.13
CA PHE A 97 -7.09 -12.23 -0.10
C PHE A 97 -6.09 -13.38 -0.21
N ASP A 98 -4.79 -13.08 -0.39
CA ASP A 98 -3.72 -14.05 -0.60
C ASP A 98 -2.99 -14.37 0.72
N ASP A 99 -3.23 -15.57 1.23
CA ASP A 99 -2.63 -16.05 2.47
C ASP A 99 -1.10 -16.11 2.44
N VAL A 100 -0.48 -16.31 1.27
CA VAL A 100 0.99 -16.37 1.13
C VAL A 100 1.62 -15.03 1.52
N PHE A 101 1.02 -13.92 1.07
CA PHE A 101 1.48 -12.59 1.47
C PHE A 101 1.23 -12.32 2.96
N LEU A 102 0.07 -12.72 3.47
CA LEU A 102 -0.28 -12.49 4.88
C LEU A 102 0.62 -13.28 5.84
N GLU A 103 1.00 -14.50 5.49
CA GLU A 103 1.97 -15.28 6.27
C GLU A 103 3.36 -14.64 6.26
N ASP A 104 3.84 -14.10 5.12
CA ASP A 104 5.08 -13.33 5.07
C ASP A 104 5.01 -12.07 5.95
N VAL A 105 3.87 -11.33 5.92
CA VAL A 105 3.65 -10.16 6.79
C VAL A 105 3.75 -10.56 8.27
N LYS A 106 3.03 -11.62 8.68
CA LYS A 106 3.04 -12.11 10.07
C LYS A 106 4.44 -12.54 10.51
N ALA A 107 5.18 -13.24 9.64
CA ALA A 107 6.54 -13.72 9.92
C ALA A 107 7.58 -12.59 10.07
N ARG A 108 7.33 -11.40 9.50
CA ARG A 108 8.20 -10.22 9.56
C ARG A 108 7.72 -9.17 10.56
N MET A 109 6.55 -9.37 11.15
CA MET A 109 5.96 -8.39 12.07
C MET A 109 6.75 -8.33 13.36
N VAL A 110 7.18 -7.13 13.73
CA VAL A 110 7.84 -6.86 15.00
C VAL A 110 6.92 -6.07 15.93
N GLU A 111 7.10 -6.17 17.25
CA GLU A 111 6.21 -5.55 18.23
C GLU A 111 6.00 -4.05 18.00
N ARG A 112 7.06 -3.32 17.71
CA ARG A 112 7.01 -1.87 17.45
C ARG A 112 6.06 -1.49 16.29
N TRP A 113 5.91 -2.38 15.30
CA TRP A 113 5.12 -2.16 14.07
C TRP A 113 3.97 -3.16 13.98
N ARG A 114 3.43 -3.57 15.12
CA ARG A 114 2.29 -4.48 15.15
C ARG A 114 1.02 -3.78 14.71
N PHE A 115 0.29 -4.41 13.80
CA PHE A 115 -1.05 -4.01 13.37
C PHE A 115 -1.90 -5.27 13.11
N ARG A 116 -3.20 -5.09 13.01
CA ARG A 116 -4.10 -6.19 12.68
C ARG A 116 -3.99 -6.51 11.19
N VAL A 117 -3.65 -7.76 10.84
CA VAL A 117 -3.63 -8.26 9.48
C VAL A 117 -4.47 -9.52 9.37
N PHE A 118 -5.31 -9.63 8.31
CA PHE A 118 -6.24 -10.76 8.15
C PHE A 118 -6.59 -11.00 6.69
N ALA A 119 -6.93 -12.27 6.35
CA ALA A 119 -7.44 -12.65 5.04
C ALA A 119 -8.89 -12.20 4.87
N HIS A 120 -9.22 -11.64 3.70
CA HIS A 120 -10.59 -11.29 3.35
C HIS A 120 -10.79 -11.18 1.85
N ASP A 121 -11.85 -11.80 1.33
CA ASP A 121 -12.28 -11.65 -0.05
C ASP A 121 -13.44 -10.64 -0.14
N LEU A 122 -13.13 -9.46 -0.68
CA LEU A 122 -14.10 -8.38 -0.88
C LEU A 122 -15.15 -8.67 -1.97
N LEU A 123 -14.96 -9.69 -2.79
CA LEU A 123 -16.01 -10.13 -3.71
C LEU A 123 -17.06 -10.98 -2.99
N ALA A 124 -16.70 -11.59 -1.87
CA ALA A 124 -17.60 -12.44 -1.09
C ALA A 124 -18.45 -11.63 -0.08
N ALA A 125 -17.83 -10.69 0.66
CA ALA A 125 -18.52 -9.94 1.72
C ALA A 125 -17.83 -8.62 2.08
N PRO A 126 -18.53 -7.67 2.72
CA PRO A 126 -17.90 -6.48 3.31
C PRO A 126 -17.07 -6.83 4.55
N ILE A 127 -16.04 -6.03 4.83
CA ILE A 127 -15.25 -6.14 6.06
C ILE A 127 -16.09 -5.63 7.24
N PRO A 128 -16.18 -6.38 8.35
CA PRO A 128 -16.87 -5.90 9.55
C PRO A 128 -16.06 -4.82 10.28
N GLY A 129 -16.77 -3.89 10.90
CA GLY A 129 -16.18 -2.82 11.69
C GLY A 129 -16.54 -1.43 11.20
N ALA A 130 -15.91 -0.42 11.80
CA ALA A 130 -16.05 0.98 11.43
C ALA A 130 -14.65 1.61 11.33
N TYR A 131 -14.41 2.31 10.24
CA TYR A 131 -13.12 2.95 9.94
C TYR A 131 -13.38 4.39 9.51
N ASP A 132 -12.53 5.30 9.93
CA ASP A 132 -12.56 6.69 9.50
C ASP A 132 -11.65 6.97 8.29
N GLY A 133 -10.76 6.02 7.97
CA GLY A 133 -9.99 6.00 6.74
C GLY A 133 -10.00 4.62 6.07
N VAL A 134 -10.21 4.57 4.76
CA VAL A 134 -10.05 3.35 3.94
C VAL A 134 -9.17 3.67 2.75
N PHE A 135 -8.18 2.84 2.47
CA PHE A 135 -7.41 3.01 1.25
C PHE A 135 -7.10 1.69 0.55
N ALA A 136 -7.00 1.76 -0.78
CA ALA A 136 -6.56 0.67 -1.64
C ALA A 136 -5.62 1.23 -2.72
N LEU A 137 -4.41 0.71 -2.80
CA LEU A 137 -3.39 1.08 -3.78
C LEU A 137 -3.02 -0.14 -4.61
N ASP A 138 -3.05 0.00 -5.93
CA ASP A 138 -2.73 -1.11 -6.85
C ASP A 138 -3.64 -2.35 -6.65
N VAL A 139 -4.96 -2.13 -6.52
CA VAL A 139 -5.97 -3.19 -6.32
C VAL A 139 -7.06 -3.15 -7.36
N LEU A 140 -7.69 -1.98 -7.59
CA LEU A 140 -8.90 -1.86 -8.42
C LEU A 140 -8.67 -2.26 -9.87
N GLU A 141 -7.47 -2.06 -10.41
CA GLU A 141 -7.06 -2.49 -11.74
C GLU A 141 -7.08 -4.01 -11.94
N HIS A 142 -7.00 -4.79 -10.85
CA HIS A 142 -7.06 -6.25 -10.87
C HIS A 142 -8.48 -6.79 -10.74
N ILE A 143 -9.44 -5.96 -10.40
CA ILE A 143 -10.85 -6.34 -10.26
C ILE A 143 -11.54 -6.21 -11.62
N LYS A 144 -12.08 -7.30 -12.16
CA LYS A 144 -12.81 -7.27 -13.43
C LYS A 144 -13.97 -6.29 -13.39
N ALA A 145 -14.25 -5.61 -14.49
CA ALA A 145 -15.27 -4.56 -14.56
C ALA A 145 -16.67 -5.02 -14.10
N GLU A 146 -17.03 -6.30 -14.36
CA GLU A 146 -18.29 -6.89 -13.88
C GLU A 146 -18.39 -7.01 -12.36
N HIS A 147 -17.25 -7.07 -11.66
CA HIS A 147 -17.17 -7.20 -10.20
C HIS A 147 -16.86 -5.87 -9.47
N GLU A 148 -16.55 -4.81 -10.22
CA GLU A 148 -16.15 -3.51 -9.66
C GLU A 148 -17.16 -2.96 -8.65
N HIS A 149 -18.45 -3.03 -8.98
CA HIS A 149 -19.49 -2.52 -8.11
C HIS A 149 -19.56 -3.29 -6.78
N THR A 150 -19.51 -4.61 -6.84
CA THR A 150 -19.50 -5.48 -5.63
C THR A 150 -18.28 -5.19 -4.79
N PHE A 151 -17.09 -5.13 -5.41
CA PHE A 151 -15.85 -4.82 -4.74
C PHE A 151 -15.91 -3.47 -4.01
N LEU A 152 -16.28 -2.39 -4.72
CA LEU A 152 -16.32 -1.05 -4.14
C LEU A 152 -17.40 -0.92 -3.04
N ASN A 153 -18.56 -1.54 -3.20
CA ASN A 153 -19.57 -1.56 -2.14
C ASN A 153 -19.04 -2.21 -0.86
N ASN A 154 -18.41 -3.37 -0.99
CA ASN A 154 -17.88 -4.11 0.15
C ASN A 154 -16.66 -3.42 0.78
N ALA A 155 -15.79 -2.84 -0.05
CA ALA A 155 -14.61 -2.08 0.38
C ALA A 155 -14.97 -0.82 1.17
N LEU A 156 -16.04 -0.14 0.74
CA LEU A 156 -16.48 1.13 1.35
C LEU A 156 -17.53 0.94 2.45
N ALA A 157 -18.12 -0.25 2.58
CA ALA A 157 -19.13 -0.53 3.61
C ALA A 157 -18.66 -0.19 5.04
N PRO A 158 -17.42 -0.51 5.45
CA PRO A 158 -16.94 -0.24 6.80
C PRO A 158 -16.57 1.23 7.04
N LEU A 159 -16.55 2.09 6.01
CA LEU A 159 -16.20 3.50 6.14
C LEU A 159 -17.34 4.27 6.80
N ILE A 160 -17.07 5.02 7.85
CA ILE A 160 -18.06 5.90 8.50
C ILE A 160 -18.45 7.06 7.55
N ALA A 161 -19.61 7.69 7.80
CA ALA A 161 -20.15 8.73 6.91
C ALA A 161 -19.21 9.94 6.73
N THR A 162 -18.46 10.32 7.75
CA THR A 162 -17.47 11.40 7.74
C THR A 162 -16.07 10.94 7.32
N GLY A 163 -15.90 9.66 7.03
CA GLY A 163 -14.61 9.07 6.72
C GLY A 163 -14.10 9.44 5.32
N THR A 164 -12.82 9.18 5.13
CA THR A 164 -12.09 9.45 3.89
C THR A 164 -11.68 8.15 3.21
N ALA A 165 -11.95 8.00 1.92
CA ALA A 165 -11.42 6.91 1.11
C ALA A 165 -10.34 7.41 0.14
N ILE A 166 -9.28 6.60 -0.06
CA ILE A 166 -8.23 6.86 -1.04
C ILE A 166 -8.07 5.63 -1.93
N ILE A 167 -8.32 5.80 -3.22
CA ILE A 167 -8.15 4.74 -4.22
C ILE A 167 -7.06 5.16 -5.19
N GLY A 168 -6.01 4.36 -5.30
CA GLY A 168 -4.89 4.59 -6.21
C GLY A 168 -4.72 3.43 -7.18
N MET A 169 -4.47 3.75 -8.47
CA MET A 169 -4.26 2.75 -9.52
C MET A 169 -3.42 3.30 -10.67
N PRO A 170 -2.73 2.43 -11.45
CA PRO A 170 -2.10 2.84 -12.71
C PRO A 170 -3.13 3.44 -13.67
N SER A 171 -2.73 4.49 -14.40
CA SER A 171 -3.60 5.10 -15.41
C SER A 171 -3.79 4.17 -16.63
N LEU A 172 -4.91 4.30 -17.31
CA LEU A 172 -5.16 3.61 -18.57
C LEU A 172 -4.11 4.00 -19.63
N GLU A 173 -3.77 5.28 -19.67
CA GLU A 173 -2.80 5.85 -20.60
C GLU A 173 -1.40 5.25 -20.44
N SER A 174 -1.00 4.91 -19.22
CA SER A 174 0.32 4.32 -18.94
C SER A 174 0.45 2.85 -19.36
N GLN A 175 -0.67 2.16 -19.65
CA GLN A 175 -0.65 0.72 -19.94
C GLN A 175 0.12 0.36 -21.21
N SER A 176 0.31 1.30 -22.14
CA SER A 176 1.18 1.13 -23.30
C SER A 176 2.66 0.89 -22.92
N HIS A 177 3.07 1.36 -21.74
CA HIS A 177 4.42 1.23 -21.19
C HIS A 177 4.53 0.15 -20.09
N ALA A 178 3.41 -0.48 -19.71
CA ALA A 178 3.40 -1.51 -18.67
C ALA A 178 4.15 -2.78 -19.08
N SER A 179 4.74 -3.48 -18.11
CA SER A 179 5.38 -4.78 -18.34
C SER A 179 4.37 -5.82 -18.84
N PRO A 180 4.81 -6.90 -19.50
CA PRO A 180 3.90 -7.98 -19.89
C PRO A 180 3.09 -8.56 -18.70
N THR A 181 3.74 -8.74 -17.56
CA THR A 181 3.08 -9.23 -16.33
C THR A 181 2.03 -8.24 -15.81
N SER A 182 2.35 -6.95 -15.77
CA SER A 182 1.39 -5.91 -15.38
C SER A 182 0.19 -5.89 -16.33
N ARG A 183 0.42 -5.89 -17.65
CA ARG A 183 -0.66 -5.91 -18.64
C ARG A 183 -1.59 -7.13 -18.52
N ALA A 184 -1.04 -8.29 -18.16
CA ALA A 184 -1.85 -9.49 -17.96
C ALA A 184 -2.76 -9.39 -16.72
N GLY A 185 -2.31 -8.69 -15.66
CA GLY A 185 -3.07 -8.51 -14.41
C GLY A 185 -3.96 -7.27 -14.38
N HIS A 186 -3.66 -6.25 -15.19
CA HIS A 186 -4.40 -4.97 -15.20
C HIS A 186 -5.61 -5.05 -16.12
N VAL A 187 -6.69 -5.60 -15.63
CA VAL A 187 -7.92 -5.86 -16.40
C VAL A 187 -8.94 -4.72 -16.37
N ASN A 188 -8.72 -3.70 -15.51
CA ASN A 188 -9.69 -2.61 -15.28
C ASN A 188 -9.01 -1.26 -14.98
N CYS A 189 -7.93 -0.94 -15.70
CA CYS A 189 -7.34 0.40 -15.60
C CYS A 189 -8.30 1.46 -16.14
N LYS A 190 -8.24 2.65 -15.58
CA LYS A 190 -9.11 3.77 -15.91
C LYS A 190 -8.31 5.01 -16.30
N SER A 191 -8.90 5.84 -17.16
CA SER A 191 -8.50 7.24 -17.27
C SER A 191 -8.95 8.02 -16.03
N MET A 192 -8.36 9.18 -15.79
CA MET A 192 -8.77 10.00 -14.63
C MET A 192 -10.25 10.38 -14.63
N PRO A 193 -10.90 10.79 -15.74
CA PRO A 193 -12.33 11.06 -15.77
C PRO A 193 -13.17 9.84 -15.41
N GLU A 194 -12.79 8.64 -15.87
CA GLU A 194 -13.50 7.40 -15.56
C GLU A 194 -13.38 7.02 -14.08
N LEU A 195 -12.17 7.08 -13.50
CA LEU A 195 -11.97 6.83 -12.06
C LEU A 195 -12.78 7.83 -11.23
N LYS A 196 -12.74 9.13 -11.59
CA LYS A 196 -13.55 10.16 -10.93
C LYS A 196 -15.04 9.82 -10.98
N LYS A 197 -15.55 9.49 -12.16
CA LYS A 197 -16.96 9.12 -12.38
C LYS A 197 -17.35 7.88 -11.57
N THR A 198 -16.47 6.89 -11.50
CA THR A 198 -16.68 5.69 -10.67
C THR A 198 -16.83 6.07 -9.20
N MET A 199 -15.90 6.85 -8.65
CA MET A 199 -15.93 7.23 -7.23
C MET A 199 -17.06 8.21 -6.89
N GLN A 200 -17.50 9.04 -7.84
CA GLN A 200 -18.65 9.93 -7.68
C GLN A 200 -19.99 9.19 -7.48
N ARG A 201 -20.05 7.89 -7.74
CA ARG A 201 -21.24 7.07 -7.39
C ARG A 201 -21.40 6.91 -5.88
N TYR A 202 -20.28 6.92 -5.15
CA TYR A 202 -20.20 6.62 -3.72
C TYR A 202 -19.98 7.86 -2.84
N PHE A 203 -19.41 8.93 -3.40
CA PHE A 203 -19.00 10.12 -2.66
C PHE A 203 -19.51 11.41 -3.30
N HIS A 204 -19.81 12.40 -2.48
CA HIS A 204 -20.13 13.75 -2.93
C HIS A 204 -18.90 14.49 -3.42
N ASN A 205 -17.77 14.35 -2.72
CA ASN A 205 -16.50 15.03 -3.03
C ASN A 205 -15.45 14.01 -3.48
N VAL A 206 -14.94 14.19 -4.71
CA VAL A 206 -13.88 13.37 -5.28
C VAL A 206 -12.79 14.28 -5.83
N PHE A 207 -11.65 14.29 -5.15
CA PHE A 207 -10.45 15.06 -5.52
C PHE A 207 -9.48 14.13 -6.23
N MET A 208 -9.07 14.52 -7.45
CA MET A 208 -8.19 13.69 -8.27
C MET A 208 -6.77 14.22 -8.25
N PHE A 209 -5.83 13.31 -8.12
CA PHE A 209 -4.39 13.57 -8.21
C PHE A 209 -3.77 12.67 -9.27
N SER A 210 -2.73 13.18 -9.90
CA SER A 210 -1.85 12.48 -10.81
C SER A 210 -0.52 12.20 -10.14
N MET A 211 0.19 11.18 -10.63
CA MET A 211 1.54 10.91 -10.17
C MET A 211 2.46 10.60 -11.35
N ASN A 212 3.63 11.24 -11.37
CA ASN A 212 4.77 10.92 -12.21
C ASN A 212 5.95 10.66 -11.29
N ASP A 213 6.61 9.51 -11.49
CA ASP A 213 7.64 8.99 -10.61
C ASP A 213 7.19 9.04 -9.14
N GLU A 214 7.89 9.73 -8.24
CA GLU A 214 7.54 9.88 -6.82
C GLU A 214 6.67 11.12 -6.53
N ILE A 215 6.36 11.95 -7.54
CA ILE A 215 5.68 13.23 -7.35
C ILE A 215 4.17 13.07 -7.55
N VAL A 216 3.40 13.37 -6.50
CA VAL A 216 1.94 13.51 -6.57
C VAL A 216 1.60 14.96 -6.86
N HIS A 217 0.77 15.21 -7.89
CA HIS A 217 0.43 16.55 -8.37
C HIS A 217 -0.99 16.62 -8.95
N THR A 218 -1.43 17.81 -9.35
CA THR A 218 -2.71 18.07 -10.03
C THR A 218 -2.52 18.50 -11.49
N GLY A 219 -1.39 18.14 -12.09
CA GLY A 219 -1.03 18.51 -13.46
C GLY A 219 -1.79 17.73 -14.54
N PHE A 220 -1.30 17.82 -15.77
CA PHE A 220 -1.94 17.25 -16.95
C PHE A 220 -1.99 15.71 -16.88
N HIS A 221 -3.14 15.18 -16.46
CA HIS A 221 -3.34 13.75 -16.16
C HIS A 221 -3.10 12.77 -17.33
N PRO A 222 -3.30 13.13 -18.64
CA PRO A 222 -3.00 12.17 -19.71
C PRO A 222 -1.53 11.74 -19.81
N MET A 223 -0.62 12.46 -19.16
CA MET A 223 0.79 12.09 -19.07
C MET A 223 1.13 11.35 -17.76
N ALA A 224 0.18 11.19 -16.86
CA ALA A 224 0.44 10.55 -15.57
C ALA A 224 0.46 9.02 -15.72
N HIS A 225 1.38 8.36 -15.00
CA HIS A 225 1.39 6.90 -14.98
C HIS A 225 0.54 6.31 -13.84
N TYR A 226 0.15 7.12 -12.88
CA TYR A 226 -0.65 6.69 -11.73
C TYR A 226 -1.67 7.75 -11.33
N LEU A 227 -2.82 7.31 -10.89
CA LEU A 227 -3.95 8.15 -10.49
C LEU A 227 -4.32 7.88 -9.04
N VAL A 228 -4.70 8.93 -8.33
CA VAL A 228 -5.22 8.81 -6.96
C VAL A 228 -6.53 9.60 -6.85
N ALA A 229 -7.57 8.94 -6.36
CA ALA A 229 -8.84 9.55 -5.97
C ALA A 229 -8.93 9.64 -4.45
N LEU A 230 -8.95 10.85 -3.90
CA LEU A 230 -9.29 11.13 -2.50
C LEU A 230 -10.76 11.50 -2.42
N CYS A 231 -11.52 10.79 -1.59
CA CYS A 231 -12.97 10.83 -1.57
C CYS A 231 -13.48 11.11 -0.16
N ALA A 232 -14.41 12.04 -0.02
CA ALA A 232 -15.02 12.42 1.24
C ALA A 232 -16.53 12.61 1.10
N HIS A 233 -17.24 12.61 2.24
CA HIS A 233 -18.69 12.73 2.31
C HIS A 233 -19.39 11.61 1.53
N ARG A 234 -19.39 10.42 2.12
CA ARG A 234 -20.07 9.23 1.59
C ARG A 234 -21.56 9.50 1.36
N LYS A 235 -22.11 9.01 0.24
CA LYS A 235 -23.53 9.08 -0.11
C LYS A 235 -24.36 8.04 0.64
#